data_2a2de80d19462de9566d57b36b9194f3
#
_entry.id   2a2de80d19462de9566d57b36b9194f3
#
_cell.length_a   1.000
_cell.length_b   1.000
_cell.length_c   1.000
_cell.angle_alpha   90.00
_cell.angle_beta   90.00
_cell.angle_gamma   90.00
#
_symmetry.space_group_name_H-M   'P 1'
#
loop_
_entity.id
_entity.type
_entity.pdbx_description
1 polymer ?
#
loop_
_entity_poly.entity_id
_entity_poly.type
_entity_poly.pdbx_seq_one_letter_code
_entity_poly.pdbx_strand_id
1 'polypeptide(L)'
;MDDVSEIFPVGKDYVIAMLTEIDDNEFAPLEKVSAQIRAQVLRDKKYDYIVKELSGSTLDEQAKSLGTEVADFDNVTFGAFYVNGPGFEPRLIGAISSTTEKGVLSAPVKGLSGVYVFEVDDIQTSDKQTAEGEKVRAQAMAESMAQQFSVQAIQQMAKIQDLRGKYF
;
A
#
# COMPACT_ATOMS: atom_id res chain seq x y z
N MET A 1 27.85 -20.76 8.84
CA MET A 1 27.87 -19.28 8.87
C MET A 1 29.00 -18.90 7.97
N ASP A 2 28.89 -17.79 7.27
CA ASP A 2 29.79 -17.30 6.21
C ASP A 2 29.52 -17.83 4.79
N ASP A 3 28.30 -18.23 4.52
CA ASP A 3 27.88 -18.47 3.15
C ASP A 3 27.80 -17.15 2.39
N VAL A 4 28.64 -17.04 1.36
CA VAL A 4 28.71 -15.86 0.49
C VAL A 4 28.00 -16.19 -0.82
N SER A 5 27.13 -15.29 -1.27
CA SER A 5 26.38 -15.47 -2.51
C SER A 5 27.31 -15.36 -3.74
N GLU A 6 26.82 -15.83 -4.87
CA GLU A 6 27.36 -15.43 -6.16
C GLU A 6 27.12 -13.92 -6.40
N ILE A 7 27.83 -13.33 -7.35
CA ILE A 7 27.64 -11.96 -7.75
C ILE A 7 26.32 -11.85 -8.51
N PHE A 8 25.42 -10.94 -8.09
CA PHE A 8 24.16 -10.69 -8.80
C PHE A 8 23.93 -9.21 -9.04
N PRO A 9 23.32 -8.82 -10.16
CA PRO A 9 23.07 -7.43 -10.50
C PRO A 9 21.85 -6.89 -9.74
N VAL A 10 21.97 -5.68 -9.19
CA VAL A 10 20.89 -4.91 -8.58
C VAL A 10 20.88 -3.53 -9.20
N GLY A 11 19.95 -3.31 -10.15
CA GLY A 11 19.93 -2.07 -10.91
C GLY A 11 21.17 -1.89 -11.79
N LYS A 12 22.05 -0.93 -11.45
CA LYS A 12 23.31 -0.67 -12.15
C LYS A 12 24.54 -1.23 -11.42
N ASP A 13 24.35 -1.77 -10.23
CA ASP A 13 25.42 -2.23 -9.36
C ASP A 13 25.47 -3.76 -9.31
N TYR A 14 26.63 -4.30 -8.93
CA TYR A 14 26.82 -5.70 -8.65
C TYR A 14 26.94 -5.89 -7.14
N VAL A 15 26.21 -6.85 -6.59
CA VAL A 15 26.11 -7.09 -5.16
C VAL A 15 26.54 -8.51 -4.82
N ILE A 16 27.25 -8.66 -3.73
CA ILE A 16 27.57 -9.92 -3.06
C ILE A 16 26.91 -9.85 -1.67
N ALA A 17 26.11 -10.84 -1.32
CA ALA A 17 25.51 -10.97 -0.01
C ALA A 17 26.25 -12.00 0.84
N MET A 18 26.38 -11.73 2.12
CA MET A 18 26.93 -12.67 3.09
C MET A 18 25.94 -12.88 4.21
N LEU A 19 25.65 -14.16 4.53
CA LEU A 19 24.81 -14.51 5.67
C LEU A 19 25.58 -14.31 6.99
N THR A 20 25.27 -13.27 7.72
CA THR A 20 25.97 -12.92 8.95
C THR A 20 25.29 -13.49 10.21
N GLU A 21 23.96 -13.65 10.18
CA GLU A 21 23.18 -14.11 11.32
C GLU A 21 21.91 -14.81 10.85
N ILE A 22 21.55 -15.90 11.51
CA ILE A 22 20.24 -16.53 11.43
C ILE A 22 19.57 -16.33 12.79
N ASP A 23 18.43 -15.63 12.80
CA ASP A 23 17.64 -15.40 13.99
C ASP A 23 16.48 -16.40 14.01
N ASP A 24 16.63 -17.49 14.77
CA ASP A 24 15.62 -18.55 14.92
C ASP A 24 14.57 -18.21 15.99
N ASN A 25 14.60 -17.01 16.56
CA ASN A 25 13.61 -16.58 17.53
C ASN A 25 12.24 -16.39 16.88
N GLU A 26 11.20 -16.91 17.49
CA GLU A 26 9.81 -16.74 17.03
C GLU A 26 9.39 -15.26 17.03
N PHE A 27 9.98 -14.45 17.90
CA PHE A 27 9.73 -13.00 18.00
C PHE A 27 11.04 -12.21 17.95
N ALA A 28 11.06 -11.16 17.16
CA ALA A 28 12.20 -10.26 17.11
C ALA A 28 12.42 -9.56 18.48
N PRO A 29 13.65 -9.47 18.98
CA PRO A 29 13.96 -8.75 20.22
C PRO A 29 13.49 -7.29 20.14
N LEU A 30 12.94 -6.79 21.27
CA LEU A 30 12.37 -5.44 21.34
C LEU A 30 13.38 -4.36 20.92
N GLU A 31 14.65 -4.54 21.23
CA GLU A 31 15.72 -3.60 20.86
C GLU A 31 15.84 -3.43 19.35
N LYS A 32 15.68 -4.52 18.58
CA LYS A 32 15.76 -4.49 17.10
C LYS A 32 14.55 -3.79 16.45
N VAL A 33 13.38 -3.85 17.09
CA VAL A 33 12.10 -3.37 16.51
C VAL A 33 11.49 -2.16 17.22
N SER A 34 12.09 -1.72 18.32
CA SER A 34 11.54 -0.67 19.19
C SER A 34 11.21 0.63 18.46
N ALA A 35 12.07 1.07 17.53
CA ALA A 35 11.84 2.29 16.77
C ALA A 35 10.59 2.17 15.88
N GLN A 36 10.41 1.03 15.23
CA GLN A 36 9.29 0.76 14.35
C GLN A 36 7.97 0.64 15.14
N ILE A 37 8.00 -0.12 16.24
CA ILE A 37 6.84 -0.27 17.14
C ILE A 37 6.46 1.08 17.75
N ARG A 38 7.44 1.86 18.21
CA ARG A 38 7.21 3.18 18.79
C ARG A 38 6.47 4.10 17.80
N ALA A 39 6.89 4.12 16.54
CA ALA A 39 6.23 4.94 15.52
C ALA A 39 4.77 4.50 15.30
N GLN A 40 4.50 3.20 15.34
CA GLN A 40 3.15 2.67 15.20
C GLN A 40 2.27 3.01 16.40
N VAL A 41 2.76 2.75 17.62
CA VAL A 41 2.04 3.08 18.86
C VAL A 41 1.77 4.60 18.97
N LEU A 42 2.70 5.43 18.52
CA LEU A 42 2.50 6.88 18.51
C LEU A 42 1.37 7.29 17.55
N ARG A 43 1.29 6.67 16.36
CA ARG A 43 0.18 6.89 15.43
C ARG A 43 -1.15 6.45 16.03
N ASP A 44 -1.17 5.32 16.72
CA ASP A 44 -2.37 4.80 17.37
C ASP A 44 -2.88 5.76 18.45
N LYS A 45 -1.99 6.22 19.32
CA LYS A 45 -2.32 7.20 20.36
C LYS A 45 -2.76 8.55 19.79
N LYS A 46 -2.15 9.00 18.70
CA LYS A 46 -2.59 10.22 18.01
C LYS A 46 -3.99 10.07 17.43
N TYR A 47 -4.30 8.93 16.81
CA TYR A 47 -5.63 8.62 16.34
C TYR A 47 -6.65 8.70 17.47
N ASP A 48 -6.42 7.98 18.57
CA ASP A 48 -7.32 7.95 19.72
C ASP A 48 -7.52 9.33 20.32
N TYR A 49 -6.48 10.16 20.35
CA TYR A 49 -6.56 11.54 20.82
C TYR A 49 -7.42 12.39 19.88
N ILE A 50 -7.15 12.37 18.58
CA ILE A 50 -7.90 13.15 17.58
C ILE A 50 -9.39 12.76 17.59
N VAL A 51 -9.69 11.47 17.65
CA VAL A 51 -11.08 10.99 17.67
C VAL A 51 -11.83 11.45 18.93
N LYS A 52 -11.16 11.59 20.06
CA LYS A 52 -11.77 12.12 21.29
C LYS A 52 -12.07 13.63 21.22
N GLU A 53 -11.22 14.38 20.55
CA GLU A 53 -11.40 15.83 20.36
C GLU A 53 -12.41 16.14 19.25
N LEU A 54 -12.68 15.17 18.38
CA LEU A 54 -13.60 15.31 17.27
C LEU A 54 -15.03 15.50 17.77
N SER A 55 -15.65 16.62 17.44
CA SER A 55 -17.01 16.95 17.87
C SER A 55 -17.78 17.68 16.76
N GLY A 56 -19.07 17.41 16.70
CA GLY A 56 -19.98 17.97 15.69
C GLY A 56 -20.67 16.87 14.88
N SER A 57 -21.78 17.24 14.27
CA SER A 57 -22.62 16.36 13.45
C SER A 57 -22.42 16.56 11.94
N THR A 58 -21.66 17.57 11.55
CA THR A 58 -21.33 17.89 10.15
C THR A 58 -19.82 17.97 9.96
N LEU A 59 -19.36 17.83 8.71
CA LEU A 59 -17.93 17.97 8.36
C LEU A 59 -17.38 19.33 8.81
N ASP A 60 -18.13 20.41 8.57
CA ASP A 60 -17.72 21.78 8.96
C ASP A 60 -17.57 21.95 10.48
N GLU A 61 -18.48 21.37 11.26
CA GLU A 61 -18.39 21.42 12.72
C GLU A 61 -17.17 20.62 13.21
N GLN A 62 -16.95 19.45 12.65
CA GLN A 62 -15.80 18.63 12.99
C GLN A 62 -14.47 19.27 12.57
N ALA A 63 -14.42 19.88 11.39
CA ALA A 63 -13.25 20.63 10.93
C ALA A 63 -12.93 21.79 11.88
N LYS A 64 -13.95 22.58 12.27
CA LYS A 64 -13.78 23.66 13.24
C LYS A 64 -13.32 23.19 14.60
N SER A 65 -13.81 22.03 15.09
CA SER A 65 -13.41 21.49 16.40
C SER A 65 -11.91 21.18 16.48
N LEU A 66 -11.31 20.83 15.36
CA LEU A 66 -9.88 20.49 15.24
C LEU A 66 -9.03 21.61 14.64
N GLY A 67 -9.64 22.75 14.29
CA GLY A 67 -8.93 23.89 13.66
C GLY A 67 -8.40 23.56 12.27
N THR A 68 -9.10 22.71 11.52
CA THR A 68 -8.79 22.33 10.14
C THR A 68 -9.89 22.80 9.19
N GLU A 69 -9.71 22.60 7.90
CA GLU A 69 -10.65 22.97 6.86
C GLU A 69 -11.13 21.73 6.11
N VAL A 70 -12.36 21.81 5.57
CA VAL A 70 -12.89 20.79 4.65
C VAL A 70 -12.25 20.99 3.28
N ALA A 71 -11.86 19.90 2.64
CA ALA A 71 -11.30 19.92 1.29
C ALA A 71 -12.06 18.94 0.39
N ASP A 72 -12.33 19.37 -0.84
CA ASP A 72 -13.04 18.57 -1.84
C ASP A 72 -12.06 17.74 -2.67
N PHE A 73 -12.45 16.51 -2.97
CA PHE A 73 -11.68 15.60 -3.81
C PHE A 73 -12.59 14.92 -4.81
N ASP A 74 -12.18 14.99 -6.07
CA ASP A 74 -12.92 14.37 -7.17
C ASP A 74 -12.33 13.01 -7.57
N ASN A 75 -13.19 12.14 -8.11
CA ASN A 75 -12.80 10.91 -8.81
C ASN A 75 -11.97 9.91 -7.99
N VAL A 76 -12.34 9.69 -6.73
CA VAL A 76 -11.75 8.61 -5.95
C VAL A 76 -12.33 7.29 -6.39
N THR A 77 -11.53 6.46 -7.08
CA THR A 77 -11.94 5.15 -7.57
C THR A 77 -11.36 4.04 -6.71
N PHE A 78 -11.98 2.87 -6.70
CA PHE A 78 -11.48 1.70 -5.96
C PHE A 78 -10.04 1.30 -6.35
N GLY A 79 -9.67 1.48 -7.61
CA GLY A 79 -8.32 1.21 -8.11
C GLY A 79 -7.34 2.37 -7.96
N ALA A 80 -7.73 3.47 -7.32
CA ALA A 80 -6.82 4.59 -7.10
C ALA A 80 -5.74 4.22 -6.09
N PHE A 81 -4.50 4.54 -6.39
CA PHE A 81 -3.38 4.43 -5.45
C PHE A 81 -3.14 5.73 -4.67
N TYR A 82 -3.75 6.82 -5.11
CA TYR A 82 -3.44 8.16 -4.62
C TYR A 82 -4.69 9.03 -4.60
N VAL A 83 -4.84 9.81 -3.54
CA VAL A 83 -5.87 10.86 -3.44
C VAL A 83 -5.16 12.20 -3.40
N ASN A 84 -5.62 13.15 -4.20
CA ASN A 84 -5.07 14.51 -4.18
C ASN A 84 -5.20 15.09 -2.76
N GLY A 85 -4.11 15.64 -2.22
CA GLY A 85 -4.03 16.14 -0.85
C GLY A 85 -3.58 15.09 0.15
N PRO A 86 -4.39 14.10 0.54
CA PRO A 86 -4.00 13.04 1.47
C PRO A 86 -2.84 12.16 1.00
N GLY A 87 -2.70 11.93 -0.30
CA GLY A 87 -1.64 11.10 -0.83
C GLY A 87 -1.98 9.61 -0.91
N PHE A 88 -1.01 8.76 -0.60
CA PHE A 88 -1.20 7.30 -0.56
C PHE A 88 -1.89 6.88 0.74
N GLU A 89 -3.19 6.73 0.68
CA GLU A 89 -4.05 6.38 1.83
C GLU A 89 -5.02 5.24 1.49
N PRO A 90 -4.55 3.99 1.45
CA PRO A 90 -5.36 2.87 0.99
C PRO A 90 -6.60 2.60 1.88
N ARG A 91 -6.53 2.88 3.17
CA ARG A 91 -7.69 2.74 4.06
C ARG A 91 -8.75 3.79 3.80
N LEU A 92 -8.36 5.02 3.48
CA LEU A 92 -9.28 6.08 3.08
C LEU A 92 -9.96 5.71 1.75
N ILE A 93 -9.18 5.31 0.76
CA ILE A 93 -9.69 4.88 -0.56
C ILE A 93 -10.67 3.72 -0.39
N GLY A 94 -10.33 2.71 0.42
CA GLY A 94 -11.21 1.59 0.71
C GLY A 94 -12.50 2.00 1.40
N ALA A 95 -12.46 2.90 2.37
CA ALA A 95 -13.63 3.41 3.06
C ALA A 95 -14.54 4.21 2.12
N ILE A 96 -14.00 5.12 1.32
CA ILE A 96 -14.77 5.89 0.32
C ILE A 96 -15.41 4.95 -0.69
N SER A 97 -14.64 4.02 -1.24
CA SER A 97 -15.13 3.09 -2.27
C SER A 97 -16.18 2.09 -1.78
N SER A 98 -16.24 1.85 -0.47
CA SER A 98 -17.26 0.97 0.15
C SER A 98 -18.53 1.72 0.53
N THR A 99 -18.56 3.04 0.41
CA THR A 99 -19.74 3.86 0.76
C THR A 99 -20.80 3.72 -0.33
N THR A 100 -22.02 3.41 0.09
CA THR A 100 -23.18 3.26 -0.80
C THR A 100 -24.20 4.38 -0.66
N GLU A 101 -24.08 5.20 0.37
CA GLU A 101 -25.00 6.29 0.68
C GLU A 101 -24.31 7.63 0.49
N LYS A 102 -25.01 8.59 -0.12
CA LYS A 102 -24.57 9.96 -0.31
C LYS A 102 -24.97 10.83 0.87
N GLY A 103 -24.19 11.88 1.17
CA GLY A 103 -24.52 12.85 2.20
C GLY A 103 -24.47 12.31 3.62
N VAL A 104 -23.77 11.20 3.84
CA VAL A 104 -23.62 10.58 5.16
C VAL A 104 -22.18 10.79 5.65
N LEU A 105 -22.07 11.38 6.83
CA LEU A 105 -20.77 11.55 7.48
C LEU A 105 -20.18 10.21 7.87
N SER A 106 -18.94 9.95 7.45
CA SER A 106 -18.26 8.71 7.77
C SER A 106 -17.82 8.64 9.23
N ALA A 107 -17.59 7.43 9.73
CA ALA A 107 -16.79 7.25 10.93
C ALA A 107 -15.33 7.68 10.68
N PRO A 108 -14.58 8.07 11.73
CA PRO A 108 -13.17 8.43 11.60
C PRO A 108 -12.34 7.26 11.03
N VAL A 109 -11.65 7.50 9.93
CA VAL A 109 -10.78 6.53 9.26
C VAL A 109 -9.33 6.79 9.63
N LYS A 110 -8.67 5.79 10.17
CA LYS A 110 -7.25 5.83 10.51
C LYS A 110 -6.41 5.58 9.27
N GLY A 111 -5.80 6.63 8.74
CA GLY A 111 -4.88 6.55 7.62
C GLY A 111 -3.42 6.30 8.03
N LEU A 112 -2.53 6.38 7.06
CA LEU A 112 -1.08 6.30 7.26
C LEU A 112 -0.50 7.61 7.76
N SER A 113 -0.95 8.74 7.21
CA SER A 113 -0.48 10.09 7.52
C SER A 113 -1.44 10.90 8.39
N GLY A 114 -2.72 10.51 8.49
CA GLY A 114 -3.73 11.28 9.22
C GLY A 114 -4.94 10.48 9.65
N VAL A 115 -5.87 11.22 10.27
CA VAL A 115 -7.23 10.77 10.57
C VAL A 115 -8.17 11.50 9.61
N TYR A 116 -9.01 10.75 8.96
CA TYR A 116 -9.90 11.27 7.93
C TYR A 116 -11.35 11.03 8.29
N VAL A 117 -12.16 12.05 8.08
CA VAL A 117 -13.62 11.96 8.06
C VAL A 117 -14.08 12.52 6.73
N PHE A 118 -14.99 11.87 6.07
CA PHE A 118 -15.46 12.28 4.75
C PHE A 118 -16.97 12.13 4.62
N GLU A 119 -17.51 12.81 3.66
CA GLU A 119 -18.87 12.68 3.15
C GLU A 119 -18.79 12.50 1.65
N VAL A 120 -19.63 11.64 1.07
CA VAL A 120 -19.64 11.38 -0.37
C VAL A 120 -20.82 12.11 -0.99
N ASP A 121 -20.55 13.10 -1.82
CA ASP A 121 -21.56 13.92 -2.49
C ASP A 121 -22.16 13.21 -3.70
N ASP A 122 -21.33 12.49 -4.48
CA ASP A 122 -21.78 11.77 -5.65
C ASP A 122 -21.08 10.41 -5.81
N ILE A 123 -21.88 9.43 -6.23
CA ILE A 123 -21.40 8.07 -6.50
C ILE A 123 -21.70 7.76 -7.97
N GLN A 124 -20.63 7.59 -8.76
CA GLN A 124 -20.75 7.22 -10.15
C GLN A 124 -20.46 5.73 -10.30
N THR A 125 -21.45 4.98 -10.74
CA THR A 125 -21.27 3.59 -11.13
C THR A 125 -20.98 3.52 -12.63
N SER A 126 -19.88 2.87 -12.99
CA SER A 126 -19.58 2.64 -14.40
C SER A 126 -20.25 1.35 -14.85
N ASP A 127 -21.20 1.43 -15.77
CA ASP A 127 -21.83 0.26 -16.40
C ASP A 127 -20.82 -0.64 -17.16
N LYS A 128 -19.60 -0.14 -17.39
CA LYS A 128 -18.52 -0.85 -18.06
C LYS A 128 -17.65 -1.69 -17.11
N GLN A 129 -17.78 -1.49 -15.82
CA GLN A 129 -17.02 -2.25 -14.80
C GLN A 129 -17.97 -3.19 -14.05
N THR A 130 -18.35 -4.28 -14.73
CA THR A 130 -19.01 -5.38 -14.04
C THR A 130 -17.99 -6.19 -13.24
N ALA A 131 -18.44 -6.82 -12.15
CA ALA A 131 -17.60 -7.73 -11.36
C ALA A 131 -16.96 -8.84 -12.23
N GLU A 132 -17.66 -9.27 -13.27
CA GLU A 132 -17.18 -10.22 -14.27
C GLU A 132 -16.03 -9.63 -15.12
N GLY A 133 -16.16 -8.38 -15.56
CA GLY A 133 -15.12 -7.67 -16.32
C GLY A 133 -13.84 -7.47 -15.50
N GLU A 134 -13.96 -7.12 -14.22
CA GLU A 134 -12.81 -6.97 -13.33
C GLU A 134 -12.15 -8.33 -13.03
N LYS A 135 -12.92 -9.41 -12.90
CA LYS A 135 -12.39 -10.76 -12.74
C LYS A 135 -11.59 -11.20 -13.98
N VAL A 136 -12.13 -10.98 -15.18
CA VAL A 136 -11.42 -11.27 -16.44
C VAL A 136 -10.13 -10.46 -16.54
N ARG A 137 -10.16 -9.18 -16.17
CA ARG A 137 -9.00 -8.29 -16.19
C ARG A 137 -7.93 -8.74 -15.18
N ALA A 138 -8.34 -9.08 -13.95
CA ALA A 138 -7.44 -9.60 -12.93
C ALA A 138 -6.82 -10.94 -13.35
N GLN A 139 -7.59 -11.82 -13.98
CA GLN A 139 -7.11 -13.09 -14.49
C GLN A 139 -6.10 -12.89 -15.62
N ALA A 140 -6.38 -12.02 -16.59
CA ALA A 140 -5.45 -11.70 -17.68
C ALA A 140 -4.13 -11.10 -17.17
N MET A 141 -4.21 -10.25 -16.13
CA MET A 141 -3.02 -9.68 -15.48
C MET A 141 -2.21 -10.75 -14.74
N ALA A 142 -2.86 -11.67 -14.03
CA ALA A 142 -2.21 -12.79 -13.37
C ALA A 142 -1.54 -13.76 -14.37
N GLU A 143 -2.18 -14.05 -15.49
CA GLU A 143 -1.62 -14.87 -16.57
C GLU A 143 -0.39 -14.20 -17.20
N SER A 144 -0.45 -12.91 -17.48
CA SER A 144 0.69 -12.13 -17.99
C SER A 144 1.89 -12.14 -17.04
N MET A 145 1.65 -11.94 -15.74
CA MET A 145 2.68 -12.04 -14.72
C MET A 145 3.25 -13.46 -14.63
N ALA A 146 2.41 -14.50 -14.64
CA ALA A 146 2.85 -15.89 -14.59
C ALA A 146 3.74 -16.24 -15.78
N GLN A 147 3.42 -15.76 -16.99
CA GLN A 147 4.26 -15.96 -18.18
C GLN A 147 5.62 -15.29 -18.03
N GLN A 148 5.65 -14.05 -17.55
CA GLN A 148 6.90 -13.30 -17.34
C GLN A 148 7.81 -13.99 -16.30
N PHE A 149 7.26 -14.41 -15.17
CA PHE A 149 8.00 -15.14 -14.15
C PHE A 149 8.47 -16.52 -14.63
N SER A 150 7.68 -17.22 -15.44
CA SER A 150 8.04 -18.52 -15.99
C SER A 150 9.28 -18.44 -16.89
N VAL A 151 9.35 -17.41 -17.74
CA VAL A 151 10.52 -17.20 -18.61
C VAL A 151 11.77 -16.88 -17.79
N GLN A 152 11.67 -16.04 -16.77
CA GLN A 152 12.80 -15.74 -15.88
C GLN A 152 13.26 -16.99 -15.10
N ALA A 153 12.32 -17.79 -14.58
CA ALA A 153 12.63 -19.01 -13.87
C ALA A 153 13.35 -20.03 -14.79
N ILE A 154 12.89 -20.18 -16.03
CA ILE A 154 13.54 -21.07 -17.01
C ILE A 154 14.95 -20.56 -17.34
N GLN A 155 15.15 -19.25 -17.52
CA GLN A 155 16.47 -18.68 -17.77
C GLN A 155 17.43 -18.91 -16.61
N GLN A 156 16.97 -18.79 -15.36
CA GLN A 156 17.77 -19.06 -14.17
C GLN A 156 18.12 -20.55 -14.02
N MET A 157 17.15 -21.44 -14.30
CA MET A 157 17.37 -22.89 -14.21
C MET A 157 18.24 -23.42 -15.35
N ALA A 158 18.22 -22.82 -16.51
CA ALA A 158 18.87 -23.31 -17.72
C ALA A 158 20.42 -23.18 -17.70
N LYS A 159 21.03 -22.56 -16.68
CA LYS A 159 22.48 -22.32 -16.58
C LYS A 159 23.08 -21.91 -17.92
N ILE A 160 22.50 -20.87 -18.53
CA ILE A 160 22.89 -20.39 -19.86
C ILE A 160 24.36 -19.94 -19.80
N GLN A 161 25.23 -20.59 -20.58
CA GLN A 161 26.62 -20.17 -20.75
C GLN A 161 26.75 -19.41 -22.05
N ASP A 162 27.17 -18.15 -21.96
CA ASP A 162 27.51 -17.36 -23.17
C ASP A 162 28.94 -17.70 -23.62
N LEU A 163 29.03 -18.47 -24.67
CA LEU A 163 30.30 -18.88 -25.25
C LEU A 163 30.76 -17.98 -26.41
N ARG A 164 30.03 -16.89 -26.71
CA ARG A 164 30.36 -16.03 -27.85
C ARG A 164 31.77 -15.44 -27.75
N GLY A 165 32.26 -15.12 -26.56
CA GLY A 165 33.61 -14.61 -26.33
C GLY A 165 34.76 -15.63 -26.64
N LYS A 166 34.44 -16.91 -26.97
CA LYS A 166 35.42 -17.88 -27.43
C LYS A 166 35.60 -17.88 -28.94
N TYR A 167 34.70 -17.24 -29.69
CA TYR A 167 34.65 -17.33 -31.16
C TYR A 167 34.79 -15.95 -31.83
N PHE A 168 34.86 -14.86 -31.06
CA PHE A 168 35.08 -13.50 -31.54
C PHE A 168 36.11 -12.78 -30.73
#